data_758dc9c4d981ab934e62f1fb65d7f388
#
_entry.id   758dc9c4d981ab934e62f1fb65d7f388
#
_cell.length_a   1.000
_cell.length_b   1.000
_cell.length_c   1.000
_cell.angle_alpha   90.00
_cell.angle_beta   90.00
_cell.angle_gamma   90.00
#
_symmetry.space_group_name_H-M   'P 1'
#
loop_
_entity.id
_entity.type
_entity.pdbx_description
1 polymer ?
#
loop_
_entity_poly.entity_id
_entity_poly.type
_entity_poly.pdbx_seq_one_letter_code
_entity_poly.pdbx_strand_id
1 'polypeptide(L)'
;MSIHVSYLAEEIDGVAPGVRIIVPMEGTPQAQRGSFCALVDLQGVPSAEALVERVLSAMQRTYYSERGTQSQVITETVRKAQLMLSVETQRLTAPWKAGVICIGVMADRMALAGLGSAFALLTAEDNSVGVFPADRLASHSAGKNAKLELWPLHRQKIIGATSMIAGSGDWLDLVSVRTLAATTAYVDAGSCTDAAEGLREQAGRQDAPGVVLVIEPGALPPSAP
;
A
#
# COMPACT_ATOMS: atom_id res chain seq x y z
N MET A 1 3.55 -16.26 -10.45
CA MET A 1 3.81 -14.98 -9.75
C MET A 1 3.71 -15.24 -8.26
N SER A 2 4.74 -14.88 -7.50
CA SER A 2 4.71 -14.92 -6.03
C SER A 2 4.72 -13.50 -5.46
N ILE A 3 4.09 -13.34 -4.29
CA ILE A 3 4.10 -12.10 -3.53
C ILE A 3 4.52 -12.45 -2.12
N HIS A 4 5.65 -11.90 -1.70
CA HIS A 4 6.17 -12.01 -0.34
C HIS A 4 5.80 -10.74 0.41
N VAL A 5 5.32 -10.92 1.63
CA VAL A 5 4.75 -9.83 2.42
C VAL A 5 5.32 -9.89 3.82
N SER A 6 5.73 -8.74 4.34
CA SER A 6 6.00 -8.57 5.76
C SER A 6 5.43 -7.23 6.24
N TYR A 7 4.82 -7.26 7.40
CA TYR A 7 4.14 -6.10 7.96
C TYR A 7 5.10 -5.24 8.78
N LEU A 8 4.94 -3.92 8.68
CA LEU A 8 5.70 -2.96 9.49
C LEU A 8 5.05 -2.68 10.85
N ALA A 9 3.74 -2.88 10.98
CA ALA A 9 3.05 -2.87 12.27
C ALA A 9 3.11 -4.26 12.94
N GLU A 10 3.00 -4.29 14.25
CA GLU A 10 2.89 -5.54 14.99
C GLU A 10 1.56 -6.24 14.65
N GLU A 11 1.63 -7.53 14.36
CA GLU A 11 0.45 -8.34 14.08
C GLU A 11 -0.26 -8.68 15.38
N ILE A 12 -1.57 -8.47 15.43
CA ILE A 12 -2.44 -8.89 16.51
C ILE A 12 -3.29 -10.06 15.98
N ASP A 13 -3.13 -11.25 16.56
CA ASP A 13 -3.80 -12.49 16.10
C ASP A 13 -3.60 -12.78 14.58
N GLY A 14 -2.41 -12.49 14.06
CA GLY A 14 -2.07 -12.70 12.66
C GLY A 14 -2.69 -11.67 11.69
N VAL A 15 -3.19 -10.55 12.20
CA VAL A 15 -3.75 -9.43 11.42
C VAL A 15 -2.94 -8.17 11.68
N ALA A 16 -2.40 -7.58 10.62
CA ALA A 16 -1.74 -6.29 10.72
C ALA A 16 -2.78 -5.16 10.72
N PRO A 17 -2.81 -4.31 11.75
CA PRO A 17 -3.74 -3.19 11.82
C PRO A 17 -3.64 -2.29 10.58
N GLY A 18 -4.78 -1.93 10.01
CA GLY A 18 -4.83 -1.02 8.88
C GLY A 18 -4.34 -1.59 7.54
N VAL A 19 -3.99 -2.88 7.47
CA VAL A 19 -3.50 -3.52 6.24
C VAL A 19 -4.38 -4.72 5.86
N ARG A 20 -4.67 -4.87 4.57
CA ARG A 20 -5.36 -6.05 4.04
C ARG A 20 -4.71 -6.51 2.75
N ILE A 21 -4.29 -7.77 2.73
CA ILE A 21 -3.68 -8.40 1.56
C ILE A 21 -4.46 -9.65 1.20
N ILE A 22 -4.74 -9.79 -0.08
CA ILE A 22 -5.46 -10.94 -0.64
C ILE A 22 -4.68 -11.41 -1.86
N VAL A 23 -4.19 -12.63 -1.80
CA VAL A 23 -3.60 -13.36 -2.92
C VAL A 23 -4.61 -14.45 -3.30
N PRO A 24 -5.39 -14.27 -4.37
CA PRO A 24 -6.43 -15.23 -4.73
C PRO A 24 -5.83 -16.56 -5.18
N MET A 25 -6.49 -17.67 -4.84
CA MET A 25 -6.14 -18.99 -5.38
C MET A 25 -6.39 -19.03 -6.88
N GLU A 26 -5.49 -19.69 -7.60
CA GLU A 26 -5.63 -19.92 -9.04
C GLU A 26 -6.97 -20.59 -9.36
N GLY A 27 -7.57 -20.23 -10.51
CA GLY A 27 -8.86 -20.73 -10.95
C GLY A 27 -10.08 -20.06 -10.32
N THR A 28 -9.91 -19.19 -9.33
CA THR A 28 -11.02 -18.41 -8.77
C THR A 28 -11.34 -17.18 -9.63
N PRO A 29 -12.60 -16.68 -9.61
CA PRO A 29 -12.93 -15.42 -10.29
C PRO A 29 -12.09 -14.23 -9.83
N GLN A 30 -11.69 -14.22 -8.55
CA GLN A 30 -10.82 -13.19 -8.02
C GLN A 30 -9.41 -13.24 -8.61
N ALA A 31 -8.89 -14.43 -8.95
CA ALA A 31 -7.56 -14.55 -9.59
C ALA A 31 -7.49 -13.83 -10.94
N GLN A 32 -8.61 -13.67 -11.63
CA GLN A 32 -8.68 -12.89 -12.87
C GLN A 32 -8.44 -11.39 -12.64
N ARG A 33 -8.68 -10.91 -11.42
CA ARG A 33 -8.40 -9.52 -10.98
C ARG A 33 -7.01 -9.36 -10.40
N GLY A 34 -6.34 -10.47 -10.08
CA GLY A 34 -5.05 -10.49 -9.43
C GLY A 34 -5.09 -10.22 -7.94
N SER A 35 -3.93 -10.02 -7.36
CA SER A 35 -3.77 -9.78 -5.94
C SER A 35 -4.10 -8.33 -5.58
N PHE A 36 -4.62 -8.17 -4.39
CA PHE A 36 -5.04 -6.90 -3.80
C PHE A 36 -4.26 -6.65 -2.53
N CYS A 37 -3.68 -5.46 -2.40
CA CYS A 37 -3.14 -4.96 -1.15
C CYS A 37 -3.73 -3.57 -0.89
N ALA A 38 -4.24 -3.36 0.31
CA ALA A 38 -4.73 -2.06 0.76
C ALA A 38 -4.17 -1.72 2.13
N LEU A 39 -3.90 -0.43 2.31
CA LEU A 39 -3.49 0.16 3.57
C LEU A 39 -4.40 1.34 3.86
N VAL A 40 -4.86 1.44 5.10
CA VAL A 40 -5.66 2.56 5.62
C VAL A 40 -5.11 2.94 6.99
N ASP A 41 -4.70 4.20 7.11
CA ASP A 41 -4.28 4.82 8.37
C ASP A 41 -5.23 5.97 8.71
N LEU A 42 -5.72 6.01 9.95
CA LEU A 42 -6.58 7.07 10.45
C LEU A 42 -6.13 7.51 11.84
N GLN A 43 -5.87 8.79 11.99
CA GLN A 43 -5.45 9.37 13.25
C GLN A 43 -6.35 10.54 13.63
N GLY A 44 -6.63 10.69 14.93
CA GLY A 44 -7.49 11.74 15.44
C GLY A 44 -8.98 11.56 15.10
N VAL A 45 -9.38 10.37 14.67
CA VAL A 45 -10.78 10.03 14.33
C VAL A 45 -11.35 9.13 15.43
N PRO A 46 -12.50 9.46 16.03
CA PRO A 46 -13.17 8.58 16.99
C PRO A 46 -13.50 7.22 16.36
N SER A 47 -13.26 6.13 17.09
CA SER A 47 -13.46 4.75 16.61
C SER A 47 -12.73 4.45 15.29
N ALA A 48 -11.50 4.96 15.16
CA ALA A 48 -10.68 4.82 13.97
C ALA A 48 -10.57 3.36 13.49
N GLU A 49 -10.34 2.41 14.39
CA GLU A 49 -10.22 0.98 14.07
C GLU A 49 -11.45 0.42 13.34
N ALA A 50 -12.66 0.70 13.86
CA ALA A 50 -13.88 0.24 13.23
C ALA A 50 -14.12 0.89 11.86
N LEU A 51 -13.71 2.15 11.69
CA LEU A 51 -13.78 2.84 10.41
C LEU A 51 -12.75 2.31 9.42
N VAL A 52 -11.52 2.07 9.84
CA VAL A 52 -10.45 1.45 9.05
C VAL A 52 -10.94 0.11 8.49
N GLU A 53 -11.51 -0.73 9.34
CA GLU A 53 -11.99 -2.06 8.94
C GLU A 53 -13.15 -1.96 7.92
N ARG A 54 -14.07 -1.02 8.11
CA ARG A 54 -15.16 -0.75 7.15
C ARG A 54 -14.63 -0.26 5.81
N VAL A 55 -13.62 0.62 5.83
CA VAL A 55 -13.00 1.15 4.61
C VAL A 55 -12.25 0.04 3.87
N LEU A 56 -11.42 -0.75 4.56
CA LEU A 56 -10.70 -1.89 3.97
C LEU A 56 -11.68 -2.91 3.35
N SER A 57 -12.77 -3.23 4.04
CA SER A 57 -13.81 -4.12 3.53
C SER A 57 -14.53 -3.56 2.31
N ALA A 58 -14.77 -2.27 2.25
CA ALA A 58 -15.36 -1.61 1.09
C ALA A 58 -14.39 -1.57 -0.09
N MET A 59 -13.11 -1.27 0.15
CA MET A 59 -12.06 -1.31 -0.87
C MET A 59 -11.92 -2.70 -1.49
N GLN A 60 -11.84 -3.75 -0.67
CA GLN A 60 -11.79 -5.13 -1.13
C GLN A 60 -12.97 -5.49 -2.02
N ARG A 61 -14.20 -5.20 -1.57
CA ARG A 61 -15.42 -5.46 -2.35
C ARG A 61 -15.39 -4.72 -3.68
N THR A 62 -15.06 -3.43 -3.67
CA THR A 62 -14.98 -2.62 -4.89
C THR A 62 -13.93 -3.20 -5.85
N TYR A 63 -12.74 -3.54 -5.38
CA TYR A 63 -11.68 -4.10 -6.19
C TYR A 63 -12.10 -5.38 -6.95
N TYR A 64 -12.80 -6.28 -6.29
CA TYR A 64 -13.20 -7.56 -6.89
C TYR A 64 -14.53 -7.52 -7.63
N SER A 65 -15.43 -6.57 -7.36
CA SER A 65 -16.75 -6.49 -7.99
C SER A 65 -16.82 -5.46 -9.13
N GLU A 66 -15.97 -4.42 -9.11
CA GLU A 66 -16.03 -3.35 -10.10
C GLU A 66 -15.60 -3.85 -11.49
N ARG A 67 -16.27 -3.36 -12.53
CA ARG A 67 -15.95 -3.70 -13.92
C ARG A 67 -14.98 -2.69 -14.51
N GLY A 68 -14.12 -3.14 -15.43
CA GLY A 68 -13.17 -2.25 -16.12
C GLY A 68 -11.74 -2.74 -16.07
N THR A 69 -10.82 -1.91 -16.53
CA THR A 69 -9.38 -2.16 -16.49
C THR A 69 -8.86 -2.09 -15.05
N GLN A 70 -7.72 -2.72 -14.77
CA GLN A 70 -7.07 -2.65 -13.46
C GLN A 70 -6.93 -1.19 -12.95
N SER A 71 -6.54 -0.29 -13.85
CA SER A 71 -6.38 1.13 -13.53
C SER A 71 -7.69 1.79 -13.08
N GLN A 72 -8.79 1.52 -13.78
CA GLN A 72 -10.11 2.02 -13.42
C GLN A 72 -10.56 1.47 -12.06
N VAL A 73 -10.41 0.16 -11.87
CA VAL A 73 -10.80 -0.52 -10.63
C VAL A 73 -10.03 0.02 -9.43
N ILE A 74 -8.71 0.21 -9.54
CA ILE A 74 -7.89 0.78 -8.45
C ILE A 74 -8.32 2.23 -8.15
N THR A 75 -8.53 3.04 -9.16
CA THR A 75 -8.98 4.42 -8.99
C THR A 75 -10.33 4.47 -8.28
N GLU A 76 -11.30 3.66 -8.70
CA GLU A 76 -12.62 3.59 -8.05
C GLU A 76 -12.55 3.03 -6.63
N THR A 77 -11.65 2.08 -6.38
CA THR A 77 -11.41 1.56 -5.03
C THR A 77 -10.94 2.67 -4.08
N VAL A 78 -9.98 3.49 -4.50
CA VAL A 78 -9.49 4.62 -3.68
C VAL A 78 -10.53 5.73 -3.58
N ARG A 79 -11.30 6.02 -4.62
CA ARG A 79 -12.43 6.98 -4.57
C ARG A 79 -13.51 6.53 -3.59
N LYS A 80 -13.79 5.23 -3.51
CA LYS A 80 -14.72 4.70 -2.52
C LYS A 80 -14.24 4.96 -1.09
N ALA A 81 -12.96 4.74 -0.83
CA ALA A 81 -12.35 5.07 0.46
C ALA A 81 -12.43 6.58 0.74
N GLN A 82 -12.07 7.43 -0.23
CA GLN A 82 -12.16 8.88 -0.13
C GLN A 82 -13.57 9.35 0.26
N LEU A 83 -14.59 8.83 -0.41
CA LEU A 83 -15.97 9.19 -0.13
C LEU A 83 -16.38 8.81 1.29
N MET A 84 -16.05 7.58 1.74
CA MET A 84 -16.36 7.12 3.08
C MET A 84 -15.67 7.98 4.15
N LEU A 85 -14.39 8.25 3.97
CA LEU A 85 -13.62 9.08 4.89
C LEU A 85 -14.13 10.53 4.90
N SER A 86 -14.47 11.10 3.75
CA SER A 86 -15.01 12.45 3.68
C SER A 86 -16.30 12.60 4.46
N VAL A 87 -17.21 11.61 4.40
CA VAL A 87 -18.47 11.64 5.16
C VAL A 87 -18.22 11.57 6.66
N GLU A 88 -17.33 10.70 7.10
CA GLU A 88 -17.04 10.51 8.53
C GLU A 88 -16.27 11.68 9.14
N THR A 89 -15.34 12.25 8.38
CA THR A 89 -14.49 13.34 8.88
C THR A 89 -15.08 14.74 8.73
N GLN A 90 -16.16 14.89 7.96
CA GLN A 90 -16.81 16.19 7.68
C GLN A 90 -17.23 16.94 8.95
N ARG A 91 -17.54 16.23 10.03
CA ARG A 91 -18.01 16.80 11.29
C ARG A 91 -16.92 16.94 12.34
N LEU A 92 -15.69 16.52 12.03
CA LEU A 92 -14.59 16.60 12.98
C LEU A 92 -14.07 18.03 13.06
N THR A 93 -13.98 18.55 14.27
CA THR A 93 -13.36 19.85 14.56
C THR A 93 -11.91 19.73 15.05
N ALA A 94 -11.56 18.55 15.58
CA ALA A 94 -10.20 18.25 16.01
C ALA A 94 -9.31 17.92 14.78
N PRO A 95 -7.99 18.15 14.86
CA PRO A 95 -7.06 17.74 13.82
C PRO A 95 -7.09 16.22 13.61
N TRP A 96 -7.12 15.80 12.36
CA TRP A 96 -7.09 14.40 11.96
C TRP A 96 -6.17 14.21 10.74
N LYS A 97 -5.69 12.97 10.55
CA LYS A 97 -4.94 12.57 9.38
C LYS A 97 -5.54 11.29 8.81
N ALA A 98 -5.46 11.13 7.49
CA ALA A 98 -5.81 9.89 6.83
C ALA A 98 -4.82 9.60 5.71
N GLY A 99 -4.45 8.35 5.57
CA GLY A 99 -3.65 7.83 4.47
C GLY A 99 -4.29 6.55 3.94
N VAL A 100 -4.40 6.42 2.62
CA VAL A 100 -4.92 5.22 1.97
C VAL A 100 -4.05 4.87 0.79
N ILE A 101 -3.77 3.58 0.63
CA ILE A 101 -3.11 3.01 -0.55
C ILE A 101 -3.94 1.82 -1.03
N CYS A 102 -4.03 1.69 -2.36
CA CYS A 102 -4.52 0.49 -3.02
C CYS A 102 -3.50 0.06 -4.07
N ILE A 103 -3.06 -1.18 -3.99
CA ILE A 103 -2.12 -1.81 -4.91
C ILE A 103 -2.83 -3.02 -5.51
N GLY A 104 -2.82 -3.12 -6.83
CA GLY A 104 -3.29 -4.29 -7.55
C GLY A 104 -2.14 -4.88 -8.37
N VAL A 105 -1.95 -6.19 -8.23
CA VAL A 105 -0.93 -6.95 -8.98
C VAL A 105 -1.61 -7.99 -9.82
N MET A 106 -1.44 -7.94 -11.14
CA MET A 106 -2.07 -8.85 -12.08
C MET A 106 -1.07 -9.27 -13.17
N ALA A 107 -0.77 -10.56 -13.21
CA ALA A 107 0.19 -11.15 -14.15
C ALA A 107 1.56 -10.42 -14.13
N ASP A 108 1.87 -9.67 -15.18
CA ASP A 108 3.12 -8.92 -15.36
C ASP A 108 2.98 -7.42 -15.05
N ARG A 109 1.91 -7.01 -14.37
CA ARG A 109 1.59 -5.60 -14.16
C ARG A 109 1.21 -5.31 -12.73
N MET A 110 1.61 -4.15 -12.30
CA MET A 110 1.17 -3.56 -11.05
C MET A 110 0.60 -2.18 -11.31
N ALA A 111 -0.42 -1.83 -10.55
CA ALA A 111 -0.90 -0.46 -10.46
C ALA A 111 -1.13 -0.09 -9.00
N LEU A 112 -0.85 1.16 -8.66
CA LEU A 112 -1.09 1.69 -7.33
C LEU A 112 -1.71 3.08 -7.42
N ALA A 113 -2.58 3.36 -6.48
CA ALA A 113 -3.13 4.69 -6.22
C ALA A 113 -3.33 4.86 -4.72
N GLY A 114 -3.43 6.09 -4.28
CA GLY A 114 -3.65 6.38 -2.87
C GLY A 114 -4.20 7.77 -2.65
N LEU A 115 -4.31 8.16 -1.41
CA LEU A 115 -4.72 9.49 -0.98
C LEU A 115 -4.13 9.86 0.38
N GLY A 116 -4.16 11.14 0.69
CA GLY A 116 -3.82 11.67 2.00
C GLY A 116 -2.35 11.49 2.36
N SER A 117 -2.05 11.16 3.62
CA SER A 117 -0.69 11.16 4.19
C SER A 117 0.13 9.89 3.92
N ALA A 118 -0.41 8.86 3.31
CA ALA A 118 0.33 7.64 3.00
C ALA A 118 1.43 7.84 1.94
N PHE A 119 2.35 6.90 1.81
CA PHE A 119 3.42 6.90 0.81
C PHE A 119 3.72 5.48 0.31
N ALA A 120 4.36 5.39 -0.84
CA ALA A 120 4.99 4.17 -1.32
C ALA A 120 6.37 4.46 -1.91
N LEU A 121 7.33 3.60 -1.63
CA LEU A 121 8.62 3.51 -2.29
C LEU A 121 8.64 2.25 -3.13
N LEU A 122 9.11 2.33 -4.35
CA LEU A 122 9.02 1.25 -5.32
C LEU A 122 10.27 1.19 -6.18
N THR A 123 10.83 0.00 -6.38
CA THR A 123 11.92 -0.20 -7.35
C THR A 123 11.38 -0.11 -8.78
N ALA A 124 12.02 0.71 -9.60
CA ALA A 124 11.79 0.81 -11.04
C ALA A 124 12.59 -0.24 -11.81
N GLU A 125 12.36 -0.36 -13.11
CA GLU A 125 13.05 -1.31 -14.00
C GLU A 125 14.57 -1.12 -14.03
N ASP A 126 15.06 0.09 -13.80
CA ASP A 126 16.49 0.45 -13.73
C ASP A 126 17.09 0.31 -12.32
N ASN A 127 16.38 -0.33 -11.40
CA ASN A 127 16.70 -0.47 -9.98
C ASN A 127 16.76 0.87 -9.21
N SER A 128 16.33 1.96 -9.79
CA SER A 128 16.11 3.19 -9.02
C SER A 128 14.88 3.05 -8.12
N VAL A 129 14.80 3.85 -7.06
CA VAL A 129 13.65 3.84 -6.16
C VAL A 129 12.81 5.12 -6.39
N GLY A 130 11.60 4.91 -6.87
CA GLY A 130 10.61 5.97 -6.99
C GLY A 130 9.81 6.18 -5.70
N VAL A 131 9.42 7.42 -5.45
CA VAL A 131 8.57 7.80 -4.32
C VAL A 131 7.20 8.23 -4.81
N PHE A 132 6.14 7.74 -4.18
CA PHE A 132 4.76 8.03 -4.53
C PHE A 132 3.94 8.51 -3.32
N PRO A 133 3.22 9.61 -3.47
CA PRO A 133 3.30 10.55 -4.58
C PRO A 133 4.68 11.25 -4.64
N ALA A 134 5.09 11.72 -5.82
CA ALA A 134 6.43 12.28 -6.06
C ALA A 134 6.79 13.49 -5.18
N ASP A 135 5.79 14.25 -4.75
CA ASP A 135 5.94 15.42 -3.87
C ASP A 135 5.88 15.09 -2.37
N ARG A 136 5.72 13.81 -2.01
CA ARG A 136 5.53 13.39 -0.60
C ARG A 136 6.67 13.87 0.30
N LEU A 137 7.89 13.77 -0.16
CA LEU A 137 9.06 14.17 0.62
C LEU A 137 9.12 15.67 0.86
N ALA A 138 8.57 16.48 -0.04
CA ALA A 138 8.53 17.94 0.09
C ALA A 138 7.36 18.43 0.95
N SER A 139 6.23 17.68 0.94
CA SER A 139 4.98 18.07 1.62
C SER A 139 4.78 17.42 2.98
N HIS A 140 5.72 16.58 3.42
CA HIS A 140 5.60 15.78 4.65
C HIS A 140 5.36 16.62 5.92
N SER A 141 5.91 17.82 6.00
CA SER A 141 5.74 18.73 7.13
C SER A 141 4.47 19.58 7.08
N ALA A 142 3.70 19.49 6.02
CA ALA A 142 2.56 20.38 5.81
C ALA A 142 1.24 19.82 6.37
N GLY A 143 0.97 20.13 7.65
CA GLY A 143 -0.37 20.56 7.94
C GLY A 143 -1.34 19.66 8.65
N LYS A 144 -2.04 20.31 9.52
CA LYS A 144 -2.93 19.87 10.59
C LYS A 144 -4.27 19.26 10.14
N ASN A 145 -4.59 19.25 8.84
CA ASN A 145 -5.77 18.55 8.30
C ASN A 145 -5.36 17.95 6.96
N ALA A 146 -5.31 16.63 6.88
CA ALA A 146 -4.96 15.95 5.64
C ALA A 146 -6.03 16.22 4.58
N LYS A 147 -5.65 16.86 3.51
CA LYS A 147 -6.49 16.88 2.31
C LYS A 147 -6.56 15.45 1.78
N LEU A 148 -7.77 14.94 1.58
CA LEU A 148 -8.02 13.65 0.96
C LEU A 148 -7.82 13.76 -0.57
N GLU A 149 -6.66 14.26 -1.00
CA GLU A 149 -6.33 14.39 -2.41
C GLU A 149 -5.88 13.05 -2.95
N LEU A 150 -6.46 12.66 -4.09
CA LEU A 150 -6.07 11.45 -4.81
C LEU A 150 -4.69 11.63 -5.43
N TRP A 151 -3.84 10.63 -5.31
CA TRP A 151 -2.59 10.60 -6.03
C TRP A 151 -2.80 10.28 -7.51
N PRO A 152 -1.91 10.73 -8.40
CA PRO A 152 -1.85 10.20 -9.75
C PRO A 152 -1.68 8.68 -9.72
N LEU A 153 -2.45 7.99 -10.57
CA LEU A 153 -2.32 6.53 -10.71
C LEU A 153 -0.94 6.19 -11.26
N HIS A 154 -0.20 5.36 -10.54
CA HIS A 154 1.04 4.77 -11.04
C HIS A 154 0.80 3.39 -11.63
N ARG A 155 1.49 3.06 -12.72
CA ARG A 155 1.46 1.76 -13.39
C ARG A 155 2.87 1.35 -13.74
N GLN A 156 3.20 0.11 -13.47
CA GLN A 156 4.49 -0.47 -13.78
C GLN A 156 4.33 -1.87 -14.34
N LYS A 157 5.17 -2.23 -15.31
CA LYS A 157 5.33 -3.60 -15.74
C LYS A 157 6.30 -4.29 -14.79
N ILE A 158 6.01 -5.56 -14.43
CA ILE A 158 6.87 -6.38 -13.58
C ILE A 158 7.70 -7.25 -14.51
N ILE A 159 8.97 -6.89 -14.73
CA ILE A 159 9.90 -7.62 -15.60
C ILE A 159 10.78 -8.54 -14.77
N GLY A 160 11.24 -8.08 -13.61
CA GLY A 160 12.02 -8.81 -12.62
C GLY A 160 11.38 -8.72 -11.24
N ALA A 161 12.08 -9.16 -10.22
CA ALA A 161 11.66 -8.95 -8.85
C ALA A 161 11.48 -7.44 -8.61
N THR A 162 10.31 -7.09 -8.09
CA THR A 162 9.94 -5.70 -7.78
C THR A 162 9.67 -5.60 -6.30
N SER A 163 10.38 -4.73 -5.62
CA SER A 163 10.23 -4.50 -4.19
C SER A 163 9.55 -3.17 -3.92
N MET A 164 8.80 -3.12 -2.83
CA MET A 164 8.04 -1.96 -2.42
C MET A 164 7.97 -1.86 -0.90
N ILE A 165 8.06 -0.64 -0.38
CA ILE A 165 7.63 -0.29 0.98
C ILE A 165 6.46 0.69 0.83
N ALA A 166 5.33 0.34 1.43
CA ALA A 166 4.17 1.22 1.47
C ALA A 166 3.72 1.40 2.92
N GLY A 167 3.37 2.62 3.31
CA GLY A 167 3.05 2.90 4.69
C GLY A 167 2.30 4.20 4.95
N SER A 168 1.91 4.35 6.19
CA SER A 168 1.48 5.63 6.76
C SER A 168 2.60 6.67 6.63
N GLY A 169 2.22 7.94 6.48
CA GLY A 169 3.18 9.03 6.45
C GLY A 169 4.07 9.12 7.69
N ASP A 170 3.62 8.61 8.82
CA ASP A 170 4.40 8.61 10.06
C ASP A 170 5.72 7.83 9.94
N TRP A 171 5.79 6.83 9.07
CA TRP A 171 7.03 6.13 8.79
C TRP A 171 8.15 7.05 8.27
N LEU A 172 7.79 8.14 7.60
CA LEU A 172 8.75 9.14 7.11
C LEU A 172 9.31 10.03 8.25
N ASP A 173 8.61 10.09 9.38
CA ASP A 173 9.11 10.76 10.61
C ASP A 173 9.97 9.81 11.46
N LEU A 174 9.67 8.51 11.42
CA LEU A 174 10.31 7.50 12.27
C LEU A 174 11.61 6.95 11.68
N VAL A 175 11.65 6.78 10.37
CA VAL A 175 12.79 6.20 9.65
C VAL A 175 13.21 7.11 8.53
N SER A 176 14.51 7.34 8.37
CA SER A 176 15.01 8.22 7.31
C SER A 176 14.59 7.70 5.93
N VAL A 177 14.20 8.61 5.04
CA VAL A 177 13.88 8.29 3.65
C VAL A 177 15.02 7.51 2.96
N ARG A 178 16.27 7.85 3.30
CA ARG A 178 17.45 7.16 2.77
C ARG A 178 17.47 5.70 3.20
N THR A 179 17.13 5.39 4.44
CA THR A 179 17.04 4.02 4.94
C THR A 179 15.91 3.27 4.25
N LEU A 180 14.71 3.87 4.17
CA LEU A 180 13.56 3.28 3.49
C LEU A 180 13.88 2.99 2.01
N ALA A 181 14.50 3.92 1.30
CA ALA A 181 14.89 3.75 -0.09
C ALA A 181 15.97 2.66 -0.25
N ALA A 182 16.98 2.62 0.64
CA ALA A 182 17.99 1.57 0.61
C ALA A 182 17.37 0.20 0.87
N THR A 183 16.50 0.07 1.88
CA THR A 183 15.77 -1.18 2.15
C THR A 183 14.94 -1.59 0.94
N THR A 184 14.20 -0.65 0.32
CA THR A 184 13.42 -0.95 -0.89
C THR A 184 14.31 -1.44 -2.05
N ALA A 185 15.49 -0.87 -2.23
CA ALA A 185 16.41 -1.24 -3.31
C ALA A 185 17.04 -2.62 -3.16
N TYR A 186 17.23 -3.10 -1.92
CA TYR A 186 17.98 -4.31 -1.63
C TYR A 186 17.15 -5.48 -1.10
N VAL A 187 15.90 -5.25 -0.71
CA VAL A 187 15.05 -6.33 -0.20
C VAL A 187 14.64 -7.28 -1.33
N ASP A 188 14.73 -8.57 -1.05
CA ASP A 188 14.28 -9.68 -1.89
C ASP A 188 13.27 -10.57 -1.13
N ALA A 189 12.82 -11.62 -1.78
CA ALA A 189 11.85 -12.56 -1.20
C ALA A 189 12.35 -13.21 0.08
N GLY A 190 13.67 -13.53 0.16
CA GLY A 190 14.27 -14.18 1.32
C GLY A 190 14.50 -13.24 2.50
N SER A 191 14.69 -11.96 2.24
CA SER A 191 15.00 -10.93 3.25
C SER A 191 13.80 -10.05 3.64
N CYS A 192 12.62 -10.28 3.08
CA CYS A 192 11.44 -9.46 3.28
C CYS A 192 11.06 -9.29 4.77
N THR A 193 11.13 -10.39 5.54
CA THR A 193 10.82 -10.38 6.97
C THR A 193 11.89 -9.64 7.77
N ASP A 194 13.16 -9.93 7.53
CA ASP A 194 14.28 -9.27 8.23
C ASP A 194 14.29 -7.76 7.95
N ALA A 195 13.96 -7.37 6.72
CA ALA A 195 13.85 -5.96 6.34
C ALA A 195 12.72 -5.24 7.12
N ALA A 196 11.57 -5.88 7.27
CA ALA A 196 10.46 -5.33 8.04
C ALA A 196 10.81 -5.24 9.54
N GLU A 197 11.46 -6.25 10.09
CA GLU A 197 11.93 -6.26 11.49
C GLU A 197 12.95 -5.16 11.76
N GLY A 198 13.95 -5.01 10.89
CA GLY A 198 14.96 -3.97 11.00
C GLY A 198 14.36 -2.56 10.95
N LEU A 199 13.33 -2.32 10.11
CA LEU A 199 12.62 -1.05 10.07
C LEU A 199 11.80 -0.82 11.35
N ARG A 200 11.12 -1.84 11.90
CA ARG A 200 10.38 -1.77 13.16
C ARG A 200 11.29 -1.44 14.34
N GLU A 201 12.46 -2.06 14.39
CA GLU A 201 13.46 -1.78 15.45
C GLU A 201 13.93 -0.34 15.39
N GLN A 202 14.23 0.18 14.19
CA GLN A 202 14.64 1.58 14.01
C GLN A 202 13.54 2.57 14.38
N ALA A 203 12.29 2.25 14.09
CA ALA A 203 11.14 3.07 14.43
C ALA A 203 10.75 3.03 15.91
N GLY A 204 11.34 2.12 16.72
CA GLY A 204 11.00 1.97 18.12
C GLY A 204 9.64 1.34 18.37
N ARG A 205 9.22 0.42 17.50
CA ARG A 205 7.94 -0.32 17.56
C ARG A 205 6.72 0.60 17.57
N GLN A 206 6.38 1.09 16.40
CA GLN A 206 5.18 1.93 16.22
C GLN A 206 4.05 1.10 15.62
N ASP A 207 2.81 1.46 15.96
CA ASP A 207 1.61 0.82 15.42
C ASP A 207 1.18 1.41 14.07
N ALA A 208 2.03 2.23 13.45
CA ALA A 208 1.73 2.84 12.15
C ALA A 208 1.63 1.77 11.05
N PRO A 209 0.52 1.71 10.29
CA PRO A 209 0.34 0.73 9.25
C PRO A 209 1.41 0.82 8.17
N GLY A 210 1.93 -0.33 7.74
CA GLY A 210 2.90 -0.40 6.66
C GLY A 210 3.23 -1.83 6.26
N VAL A 211 3.78 -1.97 5.07
CA VAL A 211 4.16 -3.27 4.48
C VAL A 211 5.45 -3.16 3.70
N VAL A 212 6.21 -4.24 3.72
CA VAL A 212 7.27 -4.55 2.76
C VAL A 212 6.70 -5.62 1.83
N LEU A 213 6.76 -5.37 0.53
CA LEU A 213 6.28 -6.28 -0.50
C LEU A 213 7.42 -6.60 -1.46
N VAL A 214 7.58 -7.88 -1.80
CA VAL A 214 8.42 -8.33 -2.90
C VAL A 214 7.56 -9.14 -3.85
N ILE A 215 7.52 -8.71 -5.11
CA ILE A 215 6.71 -9.31 -6.17
C ILE A 215 7.67 -9.93 -7.16
N GLU A 216 7.60 -11.25 -7.34
CA GLU A 216 8.39 -11.98 -8.33
C GLU A 216 7.50 -12.39 -9.51
N PRO A 217 7.93 -12.14 -10.74
CA PRO A 217 7.21 -12.61 -11.92
C PRO A 217 7.12 -14.14 -11.90
N GLY A 218 6.00 -14.70 -12.34
CA GLY A 218 5.88 -16.12 -12.56
C GLY A 218 6.88 -16.57 -13.64
N ALA A 219 7.34 -17.81 -13.55
CA ALA A 219 8.13 -18.39 -14.63
C ALA A 219 7.37 -18.22 -15.95
N LEU A 220 7.97 -17.58 -16.92
CA LEU A 220 7.41 -17.54 -18.28
C LEU A 220 7.26 -19.00 -18.73
N PRO A 221 6.12 -19.40 -19.29
CA PRO A 221 6.05 -20.71 -19.93
C PRO A 221 7.17 -20.81 -20.96
N PRO A 222 7.86 -21.95 -21.03
CA PRO A 222 8.93 -22.13 -22.02
C PRO A 222 8.35 -21.74 -23.38
N SER A 223 9.01 -20.81 -24.06
CA SER A 223 8.65 -20.43 -25.42
C SER A 223 8.60 -21.72 -26.24
N ALA A 224 7.40 -22.04 -26.75
CA ALA A 224 7.24 -23.18 -27.65
C ALA A 224 8.20 -23.04 -28.82
N PRO A 225 8.88 -24.14 -29.23
CA PRO A 225 9.87 -24.13 -30.31
C PRO A 225 9.28 -23.74 -31.67
#